data_01f54e7bd320b6943fa092ec2e069c99
#
_entry.id   01f54e7bd320b6943fa092ec2e069c99
#
_cell.length_a   1.000
_cell.length_b   1.000
_cell.length_c   1.000
_cell.angle_alpha   90.00
_cell.angle_beta   90.00
_cell.angle_gamma   90.00
#
_symmetry.space_group_name_H-M   'P 1'
#
loop_
_entity.id
_entity.type
_entity.pdbx_description
1 polymer ?
#
loop_
_entity_poly.entity_id
_entity_poly.type
_entity_poly.pdbx_seq_one_letter_code
_entity_poly.pdbx_strand_id
1 'polypeptide(L)'
;MRRLLILSALATVCAVAAAPAYATNECRGLQVCVPVAGPWVLASPGEVQFQLACPKRFVVGGLDAELSSRGIDVGFVGSLGSPVNPGITTSKAAVFLGRLVRGRDSAASFRPHIGCVPASGGGQRTPTAYHAFAPGKPSVRRVSQITVRPGGLRRYVGRCAANEKLVAATHAIGFFGDAPPSASLTRSVHVTQRIAAGRVKLTIRAGRAIAGSRAIVQLDLLCAPR
;
A
#
# COMPACT_ATOMS: atom_id res chain seq x y z
N MET A 1 56.74 6.76 -29.32
CA MET A 1 55.62 7.64 -28.95
C MET A 1 54.23 7.01 -29.25
N ARG A 2 54.04 5.70 -29.11
CA ARG A 2 52.76 5.03 -29.49
C ARG A 2 52.12 4.26 -28.31
N ARG A 3 52.66 4.35 -27.10
CA ARG A 3 52.15 3.64 -25.92
C ARG A 3 51.51 4.51 -24.84
N LEU A 4 51.42 5.83 -25.03
CA LEU A 4 50.82 6.77 -24.07
C LEU A 4 49.37 7.15 -24.37
N LEU A 5 48.80 6.70 -25.51
CA LEU A 5 47.42 7.05 -25.92
C LEU A 5 46.38 6.00 -25.55
N ILE A 6 46.77 4.87 -24.99
CA ILE A 6 45.83 3.80 -24.63
C ILE A 6 45.36 3.85 -23.18
N LEU A 7 46.02 4.60 -22.32
CA LEU A 7 45.66 4.73 -20.88
C LEU A 7 44.61 5.81 -20.60
N SER A 8 44.30 6.70 -21.54
CA SER A 8 43.29 7.74 -21.36
C SER A 8 41.88 7.34 -21.74
N ALA A 9 41.68 6.19 -22.40
CA ALA A 9 40.36 5.74 -22.86
C ALA A 9 39.60 4.87 -21.86
N LEU A 10 40.22 4.42 -20.77
CA LEU A 10 39.59 3.53 -19.78
C LEU A 10 38.98 4.26 -18.57
N ALA A 11 39.17 5.56 -18.43
CA ALA A 11 38.70 6.33 -17.27
C ALA A 11 37.29 6.93 -17.44
N THR A 12 36.61 6.77 -18.59
CA THR A 12 35.38 7.52 -18.90
C THR A 12 34.10 6.67 -18.87
N VAL A 13 34.13 5.43 -18.40
CA VAL A 13 32.95 4.53 -18.50
C VAL A 13 32.28 4.23 -17.14
N CYS A 14 32.64 4.88 -16.06
CA CYS A 14 31.98 4.64 -14.76
C CYS A 14 31.16 5.80 -14.21
N ALA A 15 30.67 6.70 -15.05
CA ALA A 15 29.57 7.58 -14.66
C ALA A 15 28.23 6.86 -14.95
N VAL A 16 27.99 5.74 -14.29
CA VAL A 16 26.64 5.21 -14.14
C VAL A 16 25.87 6.28 -13.37
N ALA A 17 25.00 7.00 -14.06
CA ALA A 17 24.03 7.89 -13.45
C ALA A 17 23.23 7.08 -12.43
N ALA A 18 23.65 7.13 -11.17
CA ALA A 18 22.82 6.67 -10.06
C ALA A 18 21.55 7.52 -10.12
N ALA A 19 20.46 6.96 -10.61
CA ALA A 19 19.16 7.56 -10.46
C ALA A 19 19.03 7.95 -8.98
N PRO A 20 18.54 9.16 -8.65
CA PRO A 20 18.30 9.52 -7.26
C PRO A 20 17.36 8.46 -6.67
N ALA A 21 17.90 7.59 -5.87
CA ALA A 21 17.11 6.76 -5.00
C ALA A 21 16.41 7.74 -4.06
N TYR A 22 15.10 7.95 -4.26
CA TYR A 22 14.30 8.68 -3.29
C TYR A 22 14.42 7.89 -2.00
N ALA A 23 15.20 8.44 -1.06
CA ALA A 23 15.39 7.79 0.23
C ALA A 23 14.07 7.92 1.00
N THR A 24 13.36 6.82 1.10
CA THR A 24 12.18 6.70 1.95
C THR A 24 12.62 6.66 3.41
N ASN A 25 11.80 7.23 4.29
CA ASN A 25 12.17 7.51 5.70
C ASN A 25 11.51 6.54 6.69
N GLU A 26 10.85 5.50 6.23
CA GLU A 26 10.10 4.56 7.08
C GLU A 26 10.96 3.83 8.13
N CYS A 27 12.26 3.72 7.87
CA CYS A 27 13.23 3.12 8.80
C CYS A 27 14.12 4.12 9.53
N ARG A 28 13.91 5.43 9.35
CA ARG A 28 14.77 6.44 9.94
C ARG A 28 14.72 6.40 11.48
N GLY A 29 15.89 6.33 12.10
CA GLY A 29 16.04 6.29 13.56
C GLY A 29 15.76 4.93 14.20
N LEU A 30 15.44 3.90 13.43
CA LEU A 30 15.22 2.55 13.92
C LEU A 30 16.51 1.73 13.80
N GLN A 31 16.96 1.10 14.90
CA GLN A 31 18.18 0.29 14.91
C GLN A 31 18.03 -1.02 14.12
N VAL A 32 16.85 -1.63 14.16
CA VAL A 32 16.51 -2.82 13.41
C VAL A 32 15.22 -2.54 12.68
N CYS A 33 15.28 -2.48 11.35
CA CYS A 33 14.13 -2.19 10.54
C CYS A 33 14.19 -2.97 9.23
N VAL A 34 13.07 -3.58 8.86
CA VAL A 34 12.87 -4.20 7.54
C VAL A 34 11.93 -3.29 6.75
N PRO A 35 12.40 -2.62 5.69
CA PRO A 35 11.54 -1.81 4.85
C PRO A 35 10.62 -2.70 4.01
N VAL A 36 9.35 -2.35 3.94
CA VAL A 36 8.35 -3.01 3.12
C VAL A 36 7.66 -1.96 2.25
N ALA A 37 7.85 -2.08 0.94
CA ALA A 37 7.20 -1.24 -0.06
C ALA A 37 5.95 -1.93 -0.60
N GLY A 38 4.87 -1.16 -0.72
CA GLY A 38 3.67 -1.58 -1.42
C GLY A 38 3.76 -1.36 -2.94
N PRO A 39 2.68 -1.63 -3.66
CA PRO A 39 2.55 -1.25 -5.06
C PRO A 39 2.32 0.27 -5.20
N TRP A 40 2.48 0.80 -6.39
CA TRP A 40 1.96 2.10 -6.75
C TRP A 40 0.43 2.06 -6.81
N VAL A 41 -0.21 2.69 -5.87
CA VAL A 41 -1.67 2.71 -5.69
C VAL A 41 -2.24 3.91 -6.42
N LEU A 42 -3.21 3.70 -7.29
CA LEU A 42 -3.85 4.79 -8.03
C LEU A 42 -4.61 5.70 -7.08
N ALA A 43 -4.31 7.00 -7.13
CA ALA A 43 -5.08 8.02 -6.45
C ALA A 43 -6.30 8.43 -7.30
N SER A 44 -7.40 8.77 -6.66
CA SER A 44 -8.61 9.27 -7.30
C SER A 44 -9.08 10.55 -6.60
N PRO A 45 -10.04 11.31 -7.17
CA PRO A 45 -10.65 12.45 -6.48
C PRO A 45 -11.36 12.05 -5.17
N GLY A 46 -11.85 10.81 -5.09
CA GLY A 46 -12.30 10.20 -3.83
C GLY A 46 -11.13 9.60 -3.05
N GLU A 47 -11.34 9.35 -1.76
CA GLU A 47 -10.36 8.69 -0.92
C GLU A 47 -10.18 7.22 -1.33
N VAL A 48 -8.93 6.81 -1.53
CA VAL A 48 -8.53 5.43 -1.79
C VAL A 48 -7.79 4.91 -0.58
N GLN A 49 -8.16 3.73 -0.10
CA GLN A 49 -7.57 3.10 1.06
C GLN A 49 -6.75 1.89 0.64
N PHE A 50 -5.52 1.81 1.12
CA PHE A 50 -4.64 0.67 0.89
C PHE A 50 -3.97 0.23 2.19
N GLN A 51 -4.17 -1.03 2.57
CA GLN A 51 -3.53 -1.60 3.75
C GLN A 51 -2.22 -2.29 3.35
N LEU A 52 -1.13 -1.90 4.02
CA LEU A 52 0.16 -2.56 3.93
C LEU A 52 0.50 -3.18 5.29
N ALA A 53 1.00 -4.42 5.28
CA ALA A 53 1.25 -5.19 6.50
C ALA A 53 2.71 -5.63 6.61
N CYS A 54 3.22 -5.64 7.82
CA CYS A 54 4.50 -6.21 8.13
C CYS A 54 4.51 -7.74 8.00
N PRO A 55 5.68 -8.35 7.74
CA PRO A 55 5.85 -9.79 7.82
C PRO A 55 5.46 -10.36 9.20
N LYS A 56 5.28 -11.68 9.27
CA LYS A 56 5.02 -12.34 10.55
C LYS A 56 6.11 -12.01 11.58
N ARG A 57 5.74 -11.78 12.83
CA ARG A 57 6.61 -11.41 13.96
C ARG A 57 7.20 -10.00 13.90
N PHE A 58 6.72 -9.15 12.99
CA PHE A 58 7.08 -7.75 12.94
C PHE A 58 5.85 -6.88 13.18
N VAL A 59 6.10 -5.66 13.64
CA VAL A 59 5.10 -4.60 13.83
C VAL A 59 5.58 -3.34 13.12
N VAL A 60 4.65 -2.45 12.81
CA VAL A 60 4.95 -1.19 12.13
C VAL A 60 5.69 -0.26 13.10
N GLY A 61 6.91 0.13 12.73
CA GLY A 61 7.74 1.08 13.47
C GLY A 61 7.91 2.43 12.76
N GLY A 62 7.65 2.49 11.46
CA GLY A 62 7.73 3.72 10.67
C GLY A 62 6.82 3.68 9.46
N LEU A 63 6.48 4.86 8.94
CA LEU A 63 5.57 5.06 7.80
C LEU A 63 6.14 6.11 6.87
N ASP A 64 6.03 5.88 5.56
CA ASP A 64 6.35 6.85 4.52
C ASP A 64 5.54 6.57 3.25
N ALA A 65 5.53 7.49 2.30
CA ALA A 65 4.91 7.30 1.00
C ALA A 65 5.65 8.05 -0.10
N GLU A 66 5.94 7.37 -1.20
CA GLU A 66 6.37 8.02 -2.43
C GLU A 66 5.15 8.52 -3.21
N LEU A 67 5.26 9.68 -3.83
CA LEU A 67 4.19 10.30 -4.62
C LEU A 67 4.64 10.50 -6.07
N SER A 68 3.84 10.07 -7.04
CA SER A 68 4.10 10.35 -8.46
C SER A 68 3.82 11.80 -8.84
N SER A 69 3.06 12.52 -8.03
CA SER A 69 2.63 13.90 -8.28
C SER A 69 2.43 14.66 -6.97
N ARG A 70 2.78 15.95 -6.95
CA ARG A 70 2.51 16.86 -5.81
C ARG A 70 1.02 17.16 -5.59
N GLY A 71 0.16 16.73 -6.51
CA GLY A 71 -1.29 16.88 -6.38
C GLY A 71 -1.94 15.79 -5.53
N ILE A 72 -1.19 14.87 -4.96
CA ILE A 72 -1.69 13.77 -4.13
C ILE A 72 -1.49 14.12 -2.66
N ASP A 73 -2.54 13.94 -1.88
CA ASP A 73 -2.51 13.98 -0.42
C ASP A 73 -2.56 12.56 0.12
N VAL A 74 -1.66 12.21 1.04
CA VAL A 74 -1.59 10.89 1.66
C VAL A 74 -1.58 11.03 3.17
N GLY A 75 -2.58 10.46 3.81
CA GLY A 75 -2.64 10.24 5.24
C GLY A 75 -2.52 8.75 5.56
N PHE A 76 -2.44 8.44 6.83
CA PHE A 76 -2.46 7.04 7.29
C PHE A 76 -3.19 6.89 8.60
N VAL A 77 -3.79 5.72 8.77
CA VAL A 77 -4.48 5.31 9.99
C VAL A 77 -3.77 4.08 10.54
N GLY A 78 -3.34 4.19 11.78
CA GLY A 78 -2.63 3.13 12.50
C GLY A 78 -1.79 3.69 13.62
N SER A 79 -1.35 2.82 14.52
CA SER A 79 -0.42 3.15 15.58
C SER A 79 0.93 2.51 15.35
N LEU A 80 1.99 3.28 15.52
CA LEU A 80 3.36 2.79 15.45
C LEU A 80 3.69 2.01 16.72
N GLY A 81 4.15 0.77 16.55
CA GLY A 81 4.72 -0.05 17.64
C GLY A 81 3.84 -0.25 18.88
N SER A 82 2.59 0.20 18.88
CA SER A 82 1.68 0.16 20.01
C SER A 82 0.45 -0.69 19.72
N PRO A 83 -0.17 -1.31 20.74
CA PRO A 83 -1.47 -1.94 20.55
C PRO A 83 -2.48 -0.89 20.10
N VAL A 84 -3.24 -1.22 19.15
CA VAL A 84 -3.93 -0.39 18.21
C VAL A 84 -5.34 -0.12 18.63
N ASN A 85 -5.89 0.95 18.11
CA ASN A 85 -7.32 1.19 18.13
C ASN A 85 -8.06 -0.01 17.56
N PRO A 86 -8.90 -0.67 18.35
CA PRO A 86 -9.62 -1.85 17.92
C PRO A 86 -10.40 -1.57 16.63
N GLY A 87 -10.21 -2.41 15.64
CA GLY A 87 -11.03 -2.45 14.44
C GLY A 87 -10.57 -1.60 13.25
N ILE A 88 -9.56 -0.73 13.38
CA ILE A 88 -9.11 0.10 12.24
C ILE A 88 -7.80 -0.41 11.66
N THR A 89 -6.77 -0.55 12.49
CA THR A 89 -5.50 -1.17 12.10
C THR A 89 -4.97 -1.98 13.25
N THR A 90 -4.02 -2.84 12.98
CA THR A 90 -3.26 -3.54 14.00
C THR A 90 -1.84 -3.02 13.97
N SER A 91 -1.09 -3.11 15.06
CA SER A 91 0.33 -2.78 15.06
C SER A 91 1.15 -3.52 13.98
N LYS A 92 0.53 -4.48 13.30
CA LYS A 92 1.12 -5.27 12.21
C LYS A 92 0.84 -4.71 10.82
N ALA A 93 -0.02 -3.71 10.70
CA ALA A 93 -0.39 -3.11 9.43
C ALA A 93 -0.77 -1.63 9.60
N ALA A 94 -0.61 -0.86 8.55
CA ALA A 94 -1.10 0.51 8.44
C ALA A 94 -2.02 0.64 7.22
N VAL A 95 -3.01 1.51 7.29
CA VAL A 95 -3.87 1.87 6.17
C VAL A 95 -3.44 3.24 5.68
N PHE A 96 -3.07 3.32 4.42
CA PHE A 96 -2.76 4.55 3.73
C PHE A 96 -4.03 5.08 3.06
N LEU A 97 -4.29 6.37 3.23
CA LEU A 97 -5.43 7.09 2.71
C LEU A 97 -4.92 8.05 1.64
N GLY A 98 -5.11 7.73 0.37
CA GLY A 98 -4.64 8.56 -0.75
C GLY A 98 -5.79 9.27 -1.44
N ARG A 99 -5.59 10.54 -1.80
CA ARG A 99 -6.56 11.34 -2.55
C ARG A 99 -5.85 12.27 -3.54
N LEU A 100 -6.37 12.36 -4.75
CA LEU A 100 -5.96 13.37 -5.71
C LEU A 100 -6.71 14.69 -5.40
N VAL A 101 -5.97 15.69 -4.90
CA VAL A 101 -6.54 17.00 -4.52
C VAL A 101 -6.37 18.06 -5.61
N ARG A 102 -5.36 17.87 -6.49
CA ARG A 102 -5.07 18.79 -7.61
C ARG A 102 -4.70 18.01 -8.86
N GLY A 103 -5.17 18.54 -9.99
CA GLY A 103 -4.88 17.94 -11.30
C GLY A 103 -5.93 16.91 -11.75
N ARG A 104 -5.74 16.42 -12.98
CA ARG A 104 -6.59 15.40 -13.62
C ARG A 104 -5.74 14.23 -14.14
N ASP A 105 -4.58 14.01 -13.52
CA ASP A 105 -3.69 12.95 -13.95
C ASP A 105 -4.28 11.58 -13.58
N SER A 106 -4.69 10.84 -14.61
CA SER A 106 -5.24 9.49 -14.45
C SER A 106 -4.20 8.45 -14.02
N ALA A 107 -2.92 8.81 -14.03
CA ALA A 107 -1.81 7.97 -13.58
C ALA A 107 -1.27 8.38 -12.20
N ALA A 108 -1.86 9.43 -11.59
CA ALA A 108 -1.49 9.86 -10.25
C ALA A 108 -1.55 8.68 -9.27
N SER A 109 -0.46 8.41 -8.60
CA SER A 109 -0.33 7.24 -7.73
C SER A 109 0.61 7.52 -6.57
N PHE A 110 0.39 6.84 -5.46
CA PHE A 110 1.29 6.84 -4.32
C PHE A 110 1.77 5.42 -4.03
N ARG A 111 2.96 5.29 -3.48
CA ARG A 111 3.54 4.02 -3.07
C ARG A 111 3.71 4.02 -1.57
N PRO A 112 2.94 3.21 -0.84
CA PRO A 112 3.05 3.13 0.62
C PRO A 112 4.30 2.38 1.04
N HIS A 113 4.97 2.87 2.08
CA HIS A 113 6.14 2.26 2.71
C HIS A 113 5.92 2.11 4.20
N ILE A 114 6.30 0.96 4.76
CA ILE A 114 6.33 0.73 6.19
C ILE A 114 7.68 0.19 6.62
N GLY A 115 8.23 0.74 7.69
CA GLY A 115 9.36 0.20 8.41
C GLY A 115 8.89 -0.80 9.44
N CYS A 116 9.33 -2.06 9.33
CA CYS A 116 8.89 -3.13 10.20
C CYS A 116 9.97 -3.47 11.22
N VAL A 117 9.64 -3.39 12.51
CA VAL A 117 10.51 -3.75 13.63
C VAL A 117 10.07 -5.08 14.25
N PRO A 118 10.99 -5.87 14.84
CA PRO A 118 10.62 -7.12 15.51
C PRO A 118 9.55 -6.90 16.59
N ALA A 119 8.53 -7.74 16.60
CA ALA A 119 7.44 -7.66 17.58
C ALA A 119 7.86 -8.09 19.01
N SER A 120 8.95 -8.85 19.11
CA SER A 120 9.56 -9.30 20.36
C SER A 120 10.94 -8.67 20.48
N GLY A 121 11.03 -7.57 21.22
CA GLY A 121 12.29 -7.06 21.74
C GLY A 121 12.52 -7.67 23.12
N GLY A 122 13.78 -8.02 23.47
CA GLY A 122 14.15 -8.70 24.71
C GLY A 122 14.05 -7.86 25.98
N GLY A 123 13.09 -6.94 26.09
CA GLY A 123 12.81 -6.13 27.28
C GLY A 123 11.48 -6.48 27.92
N GLN A 124 11.39 -6.28 29.23
CA GLN A 124 10.14 -6.35 29.97
C GLN A 124 9.17 -5.34 29.37
N ARG A 125 8.03 -5.81 28.87
CA ARG A 125 6.98 -4.93 28.33
C ARG A 125 6.38 -4.14 29.50
N THR A 126 6.75 -2.88 29.61
CA THR A 126 6.02 -1.95 30.47
C THR A 126 4.69 -1.68 29.80
N PRO A 127 3.55 -1.97 30.44
CA PRO A 127 2.26 -1.61 29.87
C PRO A 127 2.20 -0.09 29.76
N THR A 128 2.34 0.42 28.54
CA THR A 128 2.11 1.83 28.27
C THR A 128 0.61 2.06 28.24
N ALA A 129 0.17 3.00 29.06
CA ALA A 129 -1.16 3.60 29.17
C ALA A 129 -2.33 2.78 28.60
N TYR A 130 -3.16 2.27 29.48
CA TYR A 130 -4.48 1.75 29.12
C TYR A 130 -5.33 2.91 28.60
N HIS A 131 -5.61 2.94 27.32
CA HIS A 131 -6.73 3.71 26.84
C HIS A 131 -7.99 2.91 27.15
N ALA A 132 -8.80 3.44 28.07
CA ALA A 132 -10.14 2.93 28.30
C ALA A 132 -10.97 3.19 27.03
N PHE A 133 -11.26 2.14 26.27
CA PHE A 133 -12.20 2.23 25.15
C PHE A 133 -13.63 2.12 25.71
N ALA A 134 -14.53 2.89 25.10
CA ALA A 134 -15.95 2.70 25.39
C ALA A 134 -16.35 1.22 25.20
N PRO A 135 -17.14 0.64 26.07
CA PRO A 135 -17.59 -0.74 25.93
C PRO A 135 -18.34 -0.89 24.61
N GLY A 136 -17.80 -1.67 23.73
CA GLY A 136 -18.38 -1.93 22.40
C GLY A 136 -17.56 -2.97 21.67
N LYS A 137 -18.21 -3.66 20.74
CA LYS A 137 -17.51 -4.59 19.88
C LYS A 137 -16.82 -3.80 18.77
N PRO A 138 -15.49 -3.89 18.62
CA PRO A 138 -14.78 -3.11 17.60
C PRO A 138 -15.19 -3.52 16.19
N SER A 139 -15.16 -2.58 15.26
CA SER A 139 -15.22 -2.90 13.84
C SER A 139 -13.92 -3.55 13.38
N VAL A 140 -14.02 -4.45 12.42
CA VAL A 140 -12.90 -5.24 11.89
C VAL A 140 -12.71 -4.94 10.41
N ARG A 141 -11.47 -4.72 9.99
CA ARG A 141 -11.09 -4.69 8.58
C ARG A 141 -10.84 -6.09 8.06
N ARG A 142 -11.44 -6.38 6.90
CA ARG A 142 -11.21 -7.63 6.15
C ARG A 142 -10.66 -7.27 4.78
N VAL A 143 -9.37 -7.51 4.60
CA VAL A 143 -8.64 -7.15 3.39
C VAL A 143 -8.42 -8.38 2.53
N SER A 144 -8.72 -8.25 1.23
CA SER A 144 -8.47 -9.28 0.23
C SER A 144 -7.68 -8.70 -0.93
N GLN A 145 -6.61 -9.39 -1.33
CA GLN A 145 -5.81 -9.02 -2.50
C GLN A 145 -6.14 -9.94 -3.67
N ILE A 146 -6.52 -9.36 -4.78
CA ILE A 146 -6.92 -10.06 -6.00
C ILE A 146 -5.89 -9.74 -7.08
N THR A 147 -5.13 -10.75 -7.52
CA THR A 147 -4.20 -10.60 -8.64
C THR A 147 -4.97 -10.34 -9.94
N VAL A 148 -4.55 -9.33 -10.68
CA VAL A 148 -5.10 -8.97 -11.99
C VAL A 148 -4.33 -9.72 -13.07
N ARG A 149 -5.07 -10.38 -13.99
CA ARG A 149 -4.49 -11.12 -15.13
C ARG A 149 -4.68 -10.35 -16.43
N PRO A 150 -3.67 -10.29 -17.30
CA PRO A 150 -3.78 -9.64 -18.60
C PRO A 150 -4.93 -10.19 -19.45
N GLY A 151 -5.68 -9.32 -20.13
CA GLY A 151 -6.78 -9.69 -21.01
C GLY A 151 -7.95 -10.38 -20.32
N GLY A 152 -8.01 -10.37 -19.00
CA GLY A 152 -8.95 -11.16 -18.20
C GLY A 152 -10.13 -10.37 -17.66
N LEU A 153 -11.21 -11.11 -17.39
CA LEU A 153 -12.34 -10.70 -16.58
C LEU A 153 -12.35 -11.53 -15.31
N ARG A 154 -12.31 -10.88 -14.14
CA ARG A 154 -12.42 -11.56 -12.84
C ARG A 154 -13.57 -10.98 -12.04
N ARG A 155 -14.35 -11.87 -11.44
CA ARG A 155 -15.40 -11.52 -10.48
C ARG A 155 -14.98 -11.99 -9.10
N TYR A 156 -15.17 -11.15 -8.10
CA TYR A 156 -14.86 -11.45 -6.71
C TYR A 156 -16.05 -11.03 -5.82
N VAL A 157 -16.32 -11.79 -4.77
CA VAL A 157 -17.37 -11.47 -3.80
C VAL A 157 -16.75 -11.44 -2.41
N GLY A 158 -16.71 -10.23 -1.82
CA GLY A 158 -16.35 -10.02 -0.43
C GLY A 158 -17.56 -9.99 0.48
N ARG A 159 -17.40 -10.48 1.71
CA ARG A 159 -18.43 -10.46 2.76
C ARG A 159 -17.80 -10.37 4.14
N CYS A 160 -18.53 -9.80 5.08
CA CYS A 160 -18.23 -9.90 6.51
C CYS A 160 -18.56 -11.29 7.06
N ALA A 161 -18.12 -11.61 8.28
CA ALA A 161 -18.50 -12.85 8.95
C ALA A 161 -20.01 -12.90 9.25
N ALA A 162 -20.51 -14.08 9.58
CA ALA A 162 -21.97 -14.28 9.77
C ALA A 162 -22.57 -13.40 10.89
N ASN A 163 -21.77 -13.11 11.93
CA ASN A 163 -22.15 -12.28 13.07
C ASN A 163 -21.79 -10.79 12.90
N GLU A 164 -21.45 -10.38 11.67
CA GLU A 164 -21.05 -9.02 11.36
C GLU A 164 -21.96 -8.42 10.29
N LYS A 165 -22.04 -7.09 10.27
CA LYS A 165 -22.65 -6.28 9.21
C LYS A 165 -21.57 -5.48 8.48
N LEU A 166 -21.76 -5.33 7.17
CA LEU A 166 -20.91 -4.46 6.35
C LEU A 166 -21.24 -2.99 6.66
N VAL A 167 -20.24 -2.22 7.05
CA VAL A 167 -20.33 -0.79 7.30
C VAL A 167 -19.88 0.01 6.09
N ALA A 168 -18.71 -0.35 5.55
CA ALA A 168 -18.13 0.29 4.38
C ALA A 168 -17.32 -0.71 3.55
N ALA A 169 -17.13 -0.39 2.29
CA ALA A 169 -16.25 -1.14 1.41
C ALA A 169 -15.55 -0.19 0.44
N THR A 170 -14.26 -0.34 0.32
CA THR A 170 -13.41 0.39 -0.64
C THR A 170 -12.57 -0.58 -1.43
N HIS A 171 -12.10 -0.15 -2.60
CA HIS A 171 -11.10 -0.90 -3.34
C HIS A 171 -9.99 0.01 -3.85
N ALA A 172 -8.80 -0.54 -3.97
CA ALA A 172 -7.63 0.13 -4.52
C ALA A 172 -7.01 -0.71 -5.63
N ILE A 173 -6.49 -0.05 -6.65
CA ILE A 173 -5.74 -0.68 -7.74
C ILE A 173 -4.27 -0.35 -7.51
N GLY A 174 -3.42 -1.37 -7.47
CA GLY A 174 -1.99 -1.23 -7.26
C GLY A 174 -1.17 -1.92 -8.35
N PHE A 175 -0.07 -1.28 -8.77
CA PHE A 175 0.88 -1.78 -9.75
C PHE A 175 2.25 -1.93 -9.11
N PHE A 176 2.85 -3.11 -9.20
CA PHE A 176 4.20 -3.35 -8.72
C PHE A 176 5.20 -2.94 -9.80
N GLY A 177 6.21 -2.19 -9.40
CA GLY A 177 7.29 -1.69 -10.26
C GLY A 177 8.13 -0.67 -9.51
N ASP A 178 9.30 -0.33 -10.04
CA ASP A 178 10.20 0.64 -9.42
C ASP A 178 9.76 2.09 -9.69
N ALA A 179 9.00 2.31 -10.75
CA ALA A 179 8.47 3.61 -11.15
C ALA A 179 6.93 3.63 -11.14
N PRO A 180 6.32 4.82 -11.05
CA PRO A 180 4.88 4.99 -11.17
C PRO A 180 4.35 4.40 -12.49
N PRO A 181 3.12 3.83 -12.51
CA PRO A 181 2.53 3.28 -13.71
C PRO A 181 2.25 4.37 -14.75
N SER A 182 2.43 4.03 -16.02
CA SER A 182 2.06 4.93 -17.12
C SER A 182 0.54 5.09 -17.24
N ALA A 183 0.09 6.18 -17.84
CA ALA A 183 -1.34 6.42 -18.08
C ALA A 183 -2.01 5.34 -18.94
N SER A 184 -1.28 4.70 -19.86
CA SER A 184 -1.79 3.57 -20.64
C SER A 184 -2.02 2.32 -19.79
N LEU A 185 -1.11 2.06 -18.86
CA LEU A 185 -1.20 0.94 -17.92
C LEU A 185 -2.38 1.14 -16.95
N THR A 186 -2.53 2.33 -16.40
CA THR A 186 -3.63 2.62 -15.46
C THR A 186 -4.99 2.51 -16.11
N ARG A 187 -5.14 3.00 -17.35
CA ARG A 187 -6.38 2.89 -18.12
C ARG A 187 -6.72 1.47 -18.57
N SER A 188 -5.78 0.55 -18.50
CA SER A 188 -6.01 -0.85 -18.88
C SER A 188 -6.68 -1.69 -17.79
N VAL A 189 -6.83 -1.17 -16.56
CA VAL A 189 -7.48 -1.89 -15.46
C VAL A 189 -8.71 -1.13 -15.01
N HIS A 190 -9.87 -1.77 -15.12
CA HIS A 190 -11.16 -1.21 -14.70
C HIS A 190 -11.78 -2.08 -13.60
N VAL A 191 -12.19 -1.43 -12.52
CA VAL A 191 -12.87 -2.11 -11.42
C VAL A 191 -14.25 -1.48 -11.23
N THR A 192 -15.27 -2.34 -11.22
CA THR A 192 -16.62 -1.94 -10.86
C THR A 192 -16.98 -2.61 -9.54
N GLN A 193 -17.42 -1.81 -8.58
CA GLN A 193 -17.87 -2.26 -7.26
C GLN A 193 -19.38 -2.08 -7.12
N ARG A 194 -20.07 -3.11 -6.63
CA ARG A 194 -21.48 -3.05 -6.27
C ARG A 194 -21.68 -3.65 -4.89
N ILE A 195 -22.47 -3.00 -4.07
CA ILE A 195 -22.87 -3.48 -2.74
C ILE A 195 -24.34 -3.89 -2.81
N ALA A 196 -24.61 -5.14 -2.48
CA ALA A 196 -25.98 -5.67 -2.45
C ALA A 196 -26.11 -6.74 -1.35
N ALA A 197 -27.15 -6.68 -0.56
CA ALA A 197 -27.45 -7.65 0.51
C ALA A 197 -26.26 -7.93 1.44
N GLY A 198 -25.53 -6.88 1.85
CA GLY A 198 -24.37 -6.99 2.75
C GLY A 198 -23.13 -7.67 2.13
N ARG A 199 -23.12 -7.84 0.81
CA ARG A 199 -21.98 -8.39 0.04
C ARG A 199 -21.44 -7.35 -0.92
N VAL A 200 -20.13 -7.39 -1.15
CA VAL A 200 -19.46 -6.55 -2.13
C VAL A 200 -19.09 -7.41 -3.33
N LYS A 201 -19.58 -7.04 -4.50
CA LYS A 201 -19.24 -7.69 -5.77
C LYS A 201 -18.27 -6.80 -6.53
N LEU A 202 -17.07 -7.29 -6.79
CA LEU A 202 -16.10 -6.65 -7.69
C LEU A 202 -16.13 -7.34 -9.05
N THR A 203 -16.11 -6.54 -10.10
CA THR A 203 -15.84 -6.98 -11.48
C THR A 203 -14.58 -6.25 -11.94
N ILE A 204 -13.52 -7.01 -12.18
CA ILE A 204 -12.20 -6.51 -12.58
C ILE A 204 -12.01 -6.88 -14.04
N ARG A 205 -11.82 -5.89 -14.90
CA ARG A 205 -11.47 -6.07 -16.31
C ARG A 205 -10.07 -5.54 -16.53
N ALA A 206 -9.24 -6.30 -17.22
CA ALA A 206 -7.89 -5.91 -17.54
C ALA A 206 -7.58 -6.10 -19.01
N GLY A 207 -7.03 -5.07 -19.64
CA GLY A 207 -6.51 -5.13 -20.99
C GLY A 207 -5.20 -5.92 -21.08
N ARG A 208 -4.73 -6.16 -22.30
CA ARG A 208 -3.44 -6.84 -22.53
C ARG A 208 -2.22 -5.97 -22.17
N ALA A 209 -2.40 -4.65 -22.05
CA ALA A 209 -1.33 -3.71 -21.72
C ALA A 209 -0.66 -3.98 -20.36
N ILE A 210 -1.30 -4.73 -19.46
CA ILE A 210 -0.67 -5.14 -18.19
C ILE A 210 0.21 -6.39 -18.32
N ALA A 211 0.36 -6.96 -19.52
CA ALA A 211 1.31 -8.06 -19.75
C ALA A 211 2.73 -7.60 -19.41
N GLY A 212 3.44 -8.34 -18.57
CA GLY A 212 4.76 -7.93 -18.05
C GLY A 212 4.70 -7.06 -16.78
N SER A 213 3.52 -6.60 -16.36
CA SER A 213 3.34 -5.85 -15.12
C SER A 213 2.55 -6.68 -14.10
N ARG A 214 2.94 -6.63 -12.83
CA ARG A 214 2.18 -7.24 -11.75
C ARG A 214 1.21 -6.21 -11.19
N ALA A 215 -0.10 -6.46 -11.32
CA ALA A 215 -1.14 -5.61 -10.76
C ALA A 215 -2.04 -6.38 -9.79
N ILE A 216 -2.56 -5.66 -8.81
CA ILE A 216 -3.52 -6.18 -7.83
C ILE A 216 -4.70 -5.23 -7.66
N VAL A 217 -5.82 -5.78 -7.24
CA VAL A 217 -6.92 -5.03 -6.64
C VAL A 217 -7.01 -5.45 -5.18
N GLN A 218 -6.91 -4.49 -4.28
CA GLN A 218 -7.16 -4.72 -2.87
C GLN A 218 -8.60 -4.31 -2.55
N LEU A 219 -9.39 -5.22 -2.02
CA LEU A 219 -10.70 -4.96 -1.46
C LEU A 219 -10.58 -4.87 0.05
N ASP A 220 -11.08 -3.78 0.63
CA ASP A 220 -11.14 -3.53 2.05
C ASP A 220 -12.60 -3.44 2.50
N LEU A 221 -12.99 -4.27 3.46
CA LEU A 221 -14.31 -4.29 4.07
C LEU A 221 -14.21 -3.88 5.53
N LEU A 222 -14.95 -2.84 5.90
CA LEU A 222 -15.15 -2.48 7.30
C LEU A 222 -16.40 -3.21 7.81
N CYS A 223 -16.22 -4.11 8.75
CA CYS A 223 -17.26 -4.96 9.31
C CYS A 223 -17.46 -4.60 10.79
N ALA A 224 -18.71 -4.39 11.21
CA ALA A 224 -19.07 -4.19 12.62
C ALA A 224 -19.86 -5.39 13.13
N PRO A 225 -19.80 -5.71 14.42
CA PRO A 225 -20.67 -6.70 15.04
C PRO A 225 -22.14 -6.34 14.83
N ARG A 226 -22.99 -7.34 14.75
CA ARG A 226 -24.45 -7.21 14.78
C ARG A 226 -24.95 -7.03 16.19
#